data_a86281ba35bc19bed5cdb7b55e0ee4a5
#
_entry.id   a86281ba35bc19bed5cdb7b55e0ee4a5
#
_cell.length_a   1.000
_cell.length_b   1.000
_cell.length_c   1.000
_cell.angle_alpha   90.00
_cell.angle_beta   90.00
_cell.angle_gamma   90.00
#
_symmetry.space_group_name_H-M   'P 1'
#
loop_
_entity.id
_entity.type
_entity.pdbx_description
1 polymer ?
#
loop_
_entity_poly.entity_id
_entity_poly.type
_entity_poly.pdbx_seq_one_letter_code
_entity_poly.pdbx_strand_id
1 'polypeptide(L)' 'MTSNQAVCNRIADLCKEQGITYYTLACRAAIPQSILKNIFHGTNPTLSTISKICSGFGITVSEFFQANYFLICEDD' A
#
# COMPACT_ATOMS: atom_id res chain seq x y z
N MET A 1 -5.71 -15.14 -0.73
CA MET A 1 -4.67 -14.24 -0.18
C MET A 1 -5.23 -13.45 0.98
N THR A 2 -4.38 -13.04 1.91
CA THR A 2 -4.82 -12.23 3.05
C THR A 2 -4.97 -10.76 2.64
N SER A 3 -5.64 -9.97 3.47
CA SER A 3 -5.76 -8.53 3.23
C SER A 3 -4.39 -7.85 3.22
N ASN A 4 -3.46 -8.30 4.07
CA ASN A 4 -2.09 -7.77 4.06
C ASN A 4 -1.40 -8.03 2.71
N GLN A 5 -1.52 -9.24 2.17
CA GLN A 5 -0.96 -9.58 0.86
C GLN A 5 -1.59 -8.74 -0.25
N ALA A 6 -2.90 -8.50 -0.17
CA ALA A 6 -3.59 -7.66 -1.14
C ALA A 6 -3.06 -6.22 -1.11
N VAL A 7 -2.85 -5.67 0.08
CA VAL A 7 -2.27 -4.33 0.24
C VAL A 7 -0.85 -4.29 -0.30
N CYS A 8 -0.02 -5.29 0.01
CA CYS A 8 1.35 -5.36 -0.49
C CYS A 8 1.38 -5.41 -2.02
N ASN A 9 0.54 -6.24 -2.62
CA ASN A 9 0.46 -6.35 -4.08
C ASN A 9 0.01 -5.03 -4.70
N ARG A 10 -0.95 -4.35 -4.08
CA ARG A 10 -1.44 -3.06 -4.59
C ARG A 10 -0.35 -2.00 -4.55
N ILE A 11 0.40 -1.92 -3.44
CA ILE A 11 1.52 -0.98 -3.31
C ILE A 11 2.57 -1.28 -4.38
N ALA A 12 2.95 -2.54 -4.56
CA ALA A 12 3.94 -2.93 -5.55
C ALA A 12 3.49 -2.57 -6.96
N ASP A 13 2.24 -2.84 -7.31
CA ASP A 13 1.70 -2.53 -8.63
C ASP A 13 1.68 -1.03 -8.90
N LEU A 14 1.27 -0.23 -7.91
CA LEU A 14 1.21 1.22 -8.06
C LEU A 14 2.62 1.83 -8.19
N CYS A 15 3.58 1.32 -7.43
CA CYS A 15 4.98 1.75 -7.57
C CYS A 15 5.51 1.44 -8.97
N LYS A 16 5.24 0.23 -9.46
CA LYS A 16 5.66 -0.19 -10.79
C LYS A 16 5.00 0.67 -11.87
N GLU A 17 3.70 0.90 -11.74
CA GLU A 17 2.91 1.70 -12.67
C GLU A 17 3.41 3.13 -12.75
N GLN A 18 3.79 3.73 -11.60
CA GLN A 18 4.30 5.09 -11.55
C GLN A 18 5.82 5.19 -11.74
N GLY A 19 6.51 4.05 -11.83
CA GLY A 19 7.96 4.03 -11.99
C GLY A 19 8.72 4.60 -10.81
N ILE A 20 8.24 4.38 -9.59
CA ILE A 20 8.89 4.87 -8.37
C ILE A 20 9.32 3.71 -7.49
N THR A 21 10.33 3.97 -6.65
CA THR A 21 10.80 3.01 -5.65
C THR A 21 9.96 3.12 -4.38
N TYR A 22 10.07 2.11 -3.50
CA TYR A 22 9.45 2.18 -2.18
C TYR A 22 10.01 3.33 -1.35
N TYR A 23 11.30 3.62 -1.50
CA TYR A 23 11.92 4.77 -0.86
C TYR A 23 11.22 6.08 -1.27
N THR A 24 11.04 6.27 -2.56
CA THR A 24 10.36 7.45 -3.09
C THR A 24 8.93 7.54 -2.58
N LEU A 25 8.22 6.40 -2.54
CA LEU A 25 6.87 6.34 -2.00
C LEU A 25 6.85 6.79 -0.53
N ALA A 26 7.75 6.25 0.29
CA ALA A 26 7.82 6.60 1.71
C ALA A 26 8.06 8.12 1.88
N CYS A 27 8.94 8.70 1.08
CA CYS A 27 9.19 10.14 1.12
C CYS A 27 7.94 10.94 0.74
N ARG A 28 7.25 10.54 -0.32
CA ARG A 28 6.03 11.22 -0.78
C ARG A 28 4.87 11.07 0.20
N ALA A 29 4.79 9.91 0.85
CA ALA A 29 3.76 9.63 1.85
C ALA A 29 4.08 10.22 3.22
N ALA A 30 5.28 10.75 3.40
CA ALA A 30 5.77 11.29 4.66
C ALA A 30 5.73 10.25 5.79
N ILE A 31 6.11 9.02 5.49
CA ILE A 31 6.22 7.93 6.46
C ILE A 31 7.64 7.37 6.47
N PRO A 32 8.10 6.82 7.61
CA PRO A 32 9.38 6.14 7.67
C PRO A 32 9.40 4.90 6.75
N GLN A 33 10.55 4.61 6.15
CA GLN A 33 10.70 3.39 5.35
C GLN A 33 10.39 2.13 6.16
N SER A 34 10.68 2.13 7.46
CA SER A 34 10.40 1.00 8.33
C SER A 34 8.93 0.61 8.34
N ILE A 35 8.02 1.57 8.15
CA ILE A 35 6.59 1.30 8.08
C ILE A 35 6.26 0.45 6.85
N LEU A 36 6.81 0.79 5.68
CA LEU A 36 6.63 -0.02 4.48
C LEU A 36 7.24 -1.41 4.63
N LYS A 37 8.45 -1.50 5.20
CA LYS A 37 9.09 -2.80 5.47
C LYS A 37 8.21 -3.67 6.35
N ASN A 38 7.64 -3.09 7.41
CA ASN A 38 6.77 -3.82 8.32
C ASN A 38 5.51 -4.34 7.61
N ILE A 39 4.92 -3.52 6.74
CA ILE A 39 3.76 -3.94 5.95
C ILE A 39 4.13 -5.14 5.06
N PHE A 40 5.27 -5.08 4.37
CA PHE A 40 5.72 -6.17 3.51
C PHE A 40 6.12 -7.42 4.30
N HIS A 41 6.39 -7.30 5.59
CA HIS A 41 6.68 -8.42 6.47
C HIS A 41 5.44 -8.94 7.23
N GLY A 42 4.25 -8.46 6.89
CA GLY A 42 3.00 -8.98 7.42
C GLY A 42 2.25 -8.09 8.40
N THR A 43 2.79 -6.92 8.75
CA THR A 43 2.08 -5.98 9.63
C THR A 43 0.97 -5.28 8.86
N ASN A 44 -0.25 -5.33 9.39
CA ASN A 44 -1.36 -4.63 8.76
C ASN A 44 -1.26 -3.13 9.04
N PRO A 45 -1.30 -2.29 7.99
CA PRO A 45 -1.28 -0.85 8.18
C PRO A 45 -2.61 -0.36 8.75
N THR A 46 -2.54 0.75 9.48
CA THR A 46 -3.76 1.46 9.89
C THR A 46 -4.36 2.17 8.69
N LEU A 47 -5.64 2.53 8.80
CA LEU A 47 -6.29 3.32 7.74
C LEU A 47 -5.57 4.67 7.54
N SER A 48 -5.07 5.26 8.62
CA SER A 48 -4.29 6.50 8.55
C SER A 48 -3.02 6.32 7.71
N THR A 49 -2.31 5.21 7.89
CA THR A 49 -1.12 4.90 7.10
C THR A 49 -1.48 4.68 5.63
N ILE A 50 -2.57 3.96 5.35
CA ILE A 50 -3.06 3.76 3.99
C ILE A 50 -3.38 5.11 3.34
N SER A 51 -4.03 6.01 4.07
CA SER A 51 -4.36 7.34 3.56
C SER A 51 -3.10 8.13 3.18
N LYS A 52 -2.04 8.04 4.00
CA LYS A 52 -0.75 8.68 3.70
C LYS A 52 -0.11 8.08 2.46
N ILE A 53 -0.15 6.76 2.31
CA ILE A 53 0.35 6.06 1.13
C ILE A 53 -0.40 6.51 -0.11
N CYS A 54 -1.72 6.60 -0.04
CA CYS A 54 -2.55 7.10 -1.14
C CYS A 54 -2.16 8.52 -1.54
N SER A 55 -1.92 9.37 -0.55
CA SER A 55 -1.45 10.73 -0.79
C SER A 55 -0.10 10.73 -1.53
N GLY A 56 0.80 9.83 -1.14
CA GLY A 56 2.09 9.66 -1.81
C GLY A 56 1.96 9.21 -3.27
N PHE A 57 0.94 8.43 -3.59
CA PHE A 57 0.64 8.02 -4.96
C PHE A 57 -0.20 9.05 -5.73
N GLY A 58 -0.78 10.02 -5.05
CA GLY A 58 -1.69 10.98 -5.68
C GLY A 58 -3.05 10.39 -6.04
N ILE A 59 -3.53 9.42 -5.27
CA ILE A 59 -4.82 8.77 -5.48
C ILE A 59 -5.67 8.85 -4.22
N THR A 60 -6.96 8.58 -4.35
CA THR A 60 -7.86 8.49 -3.21
C THR A 60 -7.78 7.10 -2.56
N VAL A 61 -8.27 6.99 -1.32
CA VAL A 61 -8.39 5.69 -0.64
C VAL A 61 -9.31 4.77 -1.45
N SER A 62 -10.39 5.30 -2.01
CA SER A 62 -11.30 4.54 -2.86
C SER A 62 -10.58 3.95 -4.07
N GLU A 63 -9.77 4.75 -4.74
CA GLU A 63 -8.99 4.29 -5.90
C GLU A 63 -7.97 3.22 -5.50
N PHE A 64 -7.36 3.36 -4.32
CA PHE A 64 -6.41 2.37 -3.82
C PHE A 64 -7.05 0.99 -3.74
N PHE A 65 -8.28 0.91 -3.26
CA PHE A 65 -8.96 -0.37 -3.06
C PHE A 65 -9.69 -0.87 -4.31
N GLN A 66 -9.60 -0.18 -5.44
CA GLN A 66 -10.16 -0.62 -6.72
C GLN A 66 -9.20 -1.57 -7.44
N ALA A 67 -8.97 -2.73 -6.83
CA ALA A 67 -8.16 -3.78 -7.44
C ALA A 67 -8.79 -5.13 -7.13
N ASN A 68 -8.61 -6.09 -8.02
CA ASN A 68 -9.22 -7.43 -7.88
C ASN A 68 -8.76 -8.14 -6.61
N TYR A 69 -7.58 -7.84 -6.09
CA TYR A 69 -7.08 -8.44 -4.85
C TYR A 69 -8.07 -8.29 -3.70
N PHE A 70 -8.74 -7.13 -3.63
CA PHE A 70 -9.63 -6.82 -2.51
C PHE A 70 -11.00 -7.48 -2.64
N LEU A 71 -11.31 -8.04 -3.81
CA LEU A 71 -12.53 -8.82 -4.02
C LEU A 71 -12.38 -10.26 -3.55
N ILE A 72 -11.15 -10.76 -3.45
CA ILE A 72 -10.87 -12.18 -3.17
C ILE A 72 -9.99 -12.39 -1.94
N CYS A 73 -9.64 -11.33 -1.21
CA CYS A 73 -8.82 -11.48 -0.01
C CYS A 73 -9.66 -12.06 1.13
N GLU A 74 -9.03 -12.93 1.92
CA GLU A 74 -9.64 -13.58 3.07
C GLU A 74 -8.67 -13.48 4.24
N ASP A 75 -9.20 -13.12 5.40
CA ASP A 75 -8.42 -13.08 6.64
C ASP A 75 -8.83 -14.23 7.54
N ASP A 76 -7.88 -14.72 8.29
CA ASP A 76 -8.12 -15.78 9.27
C ASP A 76 -8.85 -15.23 10.51
#